data_fb6146c01443a0e758f65fff9c798d76
#
_entry.id   fb6146c01443a0e758f65fff9c798d76
#
_cell.length_a   1.000
_cell.length_b   1.000
_cell.length_c   1.000
_cell.angle_alpha   90.00
_cell.angle_beta   90.00
_cell.angle_gamma   90.00
#
_symmetry.space_group_name_H-M   'P 1'
#
loop_
_entity.id
_entity.type
_entity.pdbx_description
1 polymer ?
#
loop_
_entity_poly.entity_id
_entity_poly.type
_entity_poly.pdbx_seq_one_letter_code
_entity_poly.pdbx_strand_id
1 'polypeptide(L)'
;WFVKAGVGVSRFLGAEETKDKVSFHVGGGVDIKMAKHWSFQPAAYIAHREMEGNTWYYSNETTNYKLTYLEIPLLFAYKFRLSSSMNWVIAAGPYVDCGINGDIRDVRQLQSPNPDGYGSQYTYETEESEAFGKRFTGGVAYSMGVEGRHFTFGLTGRTGWTSWRRSEGFTNLEFEIGYKF
;
A
#
# COMPACT_ATOMS: atom_id res chain seq x y z
N TRP A 1 20.90 -9.20 -8.23
CA TRP A 1 19.46 -9.26 -8.41
C TRP A 1 18.78 -9.78 -7.17
N PHE A 2 17.56 -9.39 -6.98
CA PHE A 2 16.72 -9.94 -5.92
C PHE A 2 15.26 -10.02 -6.38
N VAL A 3 14.53 -10.93 -5.78
CA VAL A 3 13.06 -10.98 -5.83
C VAL A 3 12.53 -10.88 -4.42
N LYS A 4 11.38 -10.24 -4.24
CA LYS A 4 10.76 -10.02 -2.94
C LYS A 4 9.24 -10.14 -3.04
N ALA A 5 8.63 -10.58 -1.95
CA ALA A 5 7.19 -10.57 -1.75
C ALA A 5 6.87 -10.08 -0.34
N GLY A 6 5.82 -9.32 -0.22
CA GLY A 6 5.37 -8.78 1.06
C GLY A 6 3.87 -8.87 1.22
N VAL A 7 3.43 -8.98 2.46
CA VAL A 7 2.02 -8.97 2.86
C VAL A 7 1.86 -8.18 4.16
N GLY A 8 0.78 -7.44 4.27
CA GLY A 8 0.53 -6.62 5.44
C GLY A 8 -0.81 -5.89 5.37
N VAL A 9 -0.82 -4.69 5.90
CA VAL A 9 -2.02 -3.88 6.03
C VAL A 9 -1.82 -2.49 5.44
N SER A 10 -2.90 -1.93 4.91
CA SER A 10 -2.96 -0.55 4.42
C SER A 10 -4.14 0.20 5.02
N ARG A 11 -3.98 1.52 5.16
CA ARG A 11 -5.03 2.43 5.65
C ARG A 11 -4.90 3.82 5.04
N PHE A 12 -5.99 4.58 5.06
CA PHE A 12 -5.96 6.02 4.78
C PHE A 12 -5.40 6.80 5.97
N LEU A 13 -4.68 7.89 5.68
CA LEU A 13 -4.23 8.87 6.66
C LEU A 13 -5.22 10.03 6.69
N GLY A 14 -5.73 10.33 7.90
CA GLY A 14 -6.58 11.51 8.12
C GLY A 14 -8.09 11.27 8.08
N ALA A 15 -8.56 10.05 7.87
CA ALA A 15 -9.96 9.68 8.07
C ALA A 15 -10.21 9.26 9.52
N GLU A 16 -11.31 9.73 10.15
CA GLU A 16 -11.61 9.48 11.57
C GLU A 16 -11.95 8.00 11.85
N GLU A 17 -12.51 7.28 10.88
CA GLU A 17 -12.76 5.84 10.97
C GLU A 17 -12.22 5.13 9.72
N THR A 18 -11.02 4.57 9.83
CA THR A 18 -10.43 3.71 8.80
C THR A 18 -10.20 2.33 9.37
N LYS A 19 -10.54 1.31 8.59
CA LYS A 19 -10.18 -0.06 8.92
C LYS A 19 -8.93 -0.47 8.16
N ASP A 20 -8.06 -1.21 8.84
CA ASP A 20 -6.92 -1.84 8.21
C ASP A 20 -7.40 -2.89 7.21
N LYS A 21 -6.92 -2.79 5.99
CA LYS A 21 -7.21 -3.75 4.90
C LYS A 21 -5.93 -4.40 4.41
N VAL A 22 -6.07 -5.52 3.74
CA VAL A 22 -4.94 -6.30 3.24
C VAL A 22 -4.19 -5.56 2.15
N SER A 23 -2.86 -5.61 2.22
CA SER A 23 -1.96 -5.23 1.14
C SER A 23 -0.95 -6.34 0.87
N PHE A 24 -0.50 -6.46 -0.38
CA PHE A 24 0.60 -7.33 -0.74
C PHE A 24 1.33 -6.80 -1.97
N HIS A 25 2.59 -7.19 -2.10
CA HIS A 25 3.37 -6.92 -3.30
C HIS A 25 4.25 -8.12 -3.66
N VAL A 26 4.62 -8.19 -4.93
CA VAL A 26 5.59 -9.15 -5.44
C VAL A 26 6.35 -8.53 -6.61
N GLY A 27 7.65 -8.76 -6.67
CA GLY A 27 8.47 -8.25 -7.76
C GLY A 27 9.95 -8.45 -7.53
N GLY A 28 10.76 -7.66 -8.20
CA GLY A 28 12.20 -7.80 -8.13
C GLY A 28 12.94 -6.52 -8.48
N GLY A 29 14.24 -6.56 -8.23
CA GLY A 29 15.10 -5.41 -8.45
C GLY A 29 16.58 -5.77 -8.48
N VAL A 30 17.38 -4.73 -8.41
CA VAL A 30 18.84 -4.84 -8.36
C VAL A 30 19.39 -4.15 -7.13
N ASP A 31 20.44 -4.71 -6.56
CA ASP A 31 21.17 -4.15 -5.41
C ASP A 31 22.53 -3.64 -5.92
N ILE A 32 22.60 -2.35 -6.21
CA ILE A 32 23.78 -1.69 -6.77
C ILE A 32 24.62 -1.14 -5.64
N LYS A 33 25.75 -1.77 -5.36
CA LYS A 33 26.69 -1.30 -4.34
C LYS A 33 27.32 0.02 -4.77
N MET A 34 27.11 1.09 -3.99
CA MET A 34 27.69 2.41 -4.23
C MET A 34 28.94 2.69 -3.40
N ALA A 35 28.94 2.23 -2.14
CA ALA A 35 30.05 2.39 -1.21
C ALA A 35 30.10 1.21 -0.24
N LYS A 36 31.02 1.25 0.74
CA LYS A 36 31.26 0.14 1.68
C LYS A 36 29.99 -0.37 2.37
N HIS A 37 29.10 0.56 2.74
CA HIS A 37 27.86 0.27 3.48
C HIS A 37 26.60 0.73 2.75
N TRP A 38 26.73 1.44 1.62
CA TRP A 38 25.63 2.01 0.87
C TRP A 38 25.35 1.25 -0.40
N SER A 39 24.08 1.05 -0.67
CA SER A 39 23.61 0.54 -1.95
C SER A 39 22.36 1.27 -2.43
N PHE A 40 22.16 1.27 -3.74
CA PHE A 40 20.96 1.76 -4.39
C PHE A 40 20.15 0.56 -4.87
N GLN A 41 18.87 0.51 -4.51
CA GLN A 41 18.00 -0.64 -4.76
C GLN A 41 16.75 -0.23 -5.56
N PRO A 42 16.88 0.02 -6.87
CA PRO A 42 15.73 0.18 -7.72
C PRO A 42 15.03 -1.16 -7.94
N ALA A 43 13.70 -1.14 -7.90
CA ALA A 43 12.89 -2.34 -8.06
C ALA A 43 11.60 -2.03 -8.85
N ALA A 44 10.89 -3.09 -9.25
CA ALA A 44 9.55 -3.02 -9.80
C ALA A 44 8.69 -4.12 -9.15
N TYR A 45 7.53 -3.73 -8.63
CA TYR A 45 6.59 -4.61 -7.96
C TYR A 45 5.20 -4.47 -8.57
N ILE A 46 4.47 -5.57 -8.61
CA ILE A 46 3.01 -5.52 -8.68
C ILE A 46 2.53 -5.48 -7.23
N ALA A 47 1.85 -4.39 -6.89
CA ALA A 47 1.33 -4.13 -5.55
C ALA A 47 -0.19 -4.07 -5.59
N HIS A 48 -0.83 -4.76 -4.65
CA HIS A 48 -2.28 -4.71 -4.44
C HIS A 48 -2.56 -4.13 -3.07
N ARG A 49 -3.47 -3.16 -3.02
CA ARG A 49 -3.87 -2.50 -1.77
C ARG A 49 -5.38 -2.39 -1.71
N GLU A 50 -5.94 -2.88 -0.62
CA GLU A 50 -7.32 -2.60 -0.27
C GLU A 50 -7.35 -1.50 0.79
N MET A 51 -8.32 -0.59 0.68
CA MET A 51 -8.51 0.50 1.63
C MET A 51 -10.01 0.71 1.84
N GLU A 52 -10.40 1.06 3.05
CA GLU A 52 -11.79 1.41 3.40
C GLU A 52 -11.78 2.80 4.05
N GLY A 53 -12.63 3.67 3.55
CA GLY A 53 -12.80 5.01 4.11
C GLY A 53 -14.26 5.38 4.23
N ASN A 54 -14.61 6.09 5.29
CA ASN A 54 -15.93 6.71 5.46
C ASN A 54 -15.90 8.11 4.86
N THR A 55 -16.75 8.38 3.90
CA THR A 55 -16.65 9.62 3.09
C THR A 55 -17.28 10.83 3.78
N TRP A 56 -18.18 10.66 4.76
CA TRP A 56 -18.86 11.75 5.45
C TRP A 56 -19.31 11.41 6.87
N TYR A 57 -19.14 12.34 7.80
CA TYR A 57 -19.54 12.26 9.22
C TYR A 57 -21.05 12.01 9.47
N TYR A 58 -21.90 12.20 8.45
CA TYR A 58 -23.36 12.07 8.54
C TYR A 58 -23.98 11.06 7.56
N SER A 59 -23.19 10.42 6.73
CA SER A 59 -23.70 9.41 5.80
C SER A 59 -23.15 8.04 6.18
N ASN A 60 -24.04 7.05 6.31
CA ASN A 60 -23.66 5.63 6.43
C ASN A 60 -23.13 5.10 5.08
N GLU A 61 -22.20 5.85 4.47
CA GLU A 61 -21.57 5.48 3.20
C GLU A 61 -20.17 4.95 3.47
N THR A 62 -19.92 3.73 3.08
CA THR A 62 -18.62 3.10 3.16
C THR A 62 -18.07 2.91 1.75
N THR A 63 -16.92 3.50 1.48
CA THR A 63 -16.22 3.34 0.20
C THR A 63 -15.08 2.34 0.36
N ASN A 64 -15.13 1.28 -0.42
CA ASN A 64 -14.06 0.29 -0.51
C ASN A 64 -13.27 0.50 -1.80
N TYR A 65 -11.95 0.58 -1.66
CA TYR A 65 -11.00 0.71 -2.76
C TYR A 65 -10.20 -0.57 -2.88
N LYS A 66 -10.15 -1.13 -4.09
CA LYS A 66 -9.28 -2.26 -4.44
C LYS A 66 -8.41 -1.83 -5.60
N LEU A 67 -7.12 -1.72 -5.38
CA LEU A 67 -6.21 -1.03 -6.28
C LEU A 67 -4.99 -1.88 -6.55
N THR A 68 -4.67 -2.04 -7.83
CA THR A 68 -3.48 -2.75 -8.29
C THR A 68 -2.58 -1.77 -9.05
N TYR A 69 -1.30 -1.74 -8.67
CA TYR A 69 -0.29 -0.83 -9.20
C TYR A 69 0.94 -1.56 -9.71
N LEU A 70 1.57 -0.96 -10.70
CA LEU A 70 3.00 -1.12 -10.92
C LEU A 70 3.72 -0.10 -10.04
N GLU A 71 4.43 -0.57 -9.03
CA GLU A 71 5.20 0.24 -8.09
C GLU A 71 6.68 0.20 -8.42
N ILE A 72 7.32 1.36 -8.47
CA ILE A 72 8.74 1.51 -8.77
C ILE A 72 9.41 2.28 -7.62
N PRO A 73 9.88 1.59 -6.56
CA PRO A 73 10.66 2.21 -5.50
C PRO A 73 12.13 2.38 -5.93
N LEU A 74 12.72 3.50 -5.47
CA LEU A 74 14.12 3.85 -5.68
C LEU A 74 14.77 4.04 -4.31
N LEU A 75 15.15 2.92 -3.67
CA LEU A 75 15.63 2.95 -2.29
C LEU A 75 17.14 3.11 -2.19
N PHE A 76 17.58 3.95 -1.25
CA PHE A 76 18.95 4.00 -0.78
C PHE A 76 19.01 3.20 0.52
N ALA A 77 19.86 2.18 0.53
CA ALA A 77 20.01 1.25 1.63
C ALA A 77 21.37 1.42 2.33
N TYR A 78 21.32 1.44 3.65
CA TYR A 78 22.51 1.36 4.49
C TYR A 78 22.58 -0.01 5.16
N LYS A 79 23.73 -0.67 5.07
CA LYS A 79 23.96 -2.04 5.55
C LYS A 79 24.93 -2.05 6.73
N PHE A 80 24.40 -2.42 7.90
CA PHE A 80 25.20 -2.64 9.11
C PHE A 80 25.62 -4.11 9.16
N ARG A 81 26.89 -4.39 9.29
CA ARG A 81 27.37 -5.76 9.42
C ARG A 81 27.07 -6.33 10.80
N LEU A 82 26.20 -7.33 10.88
CA LEU A 82 25.88 -8.05 12.11
C LEU A 82 26.84 -9.21 12.36
N SER A 83 27.16 -9.97 11.30
CA SER A 83 28.12 -11.08 11.36
C SER A 83 28.84 -11.24 10.01
N SER A 84 29.63 -12.31 9.87
CA SER A 84 30.31 -12.63 8.62
C SER A 84 29.34 -12.91 7.45
N SER A 85 28.11 -13.32 7.74
CA SER A 85 27.12 -13.72 6.73
C SER A 85 25.79 -12.96 6.81
N MET A 86 25.66 -11.99 7.73
CA MET A 86 24.40 -11.27 7.96
C MET A 86 24.64 -9.77 8.09
N ASN A 87 23.74 -9.00 7.45
CA ASN A 87 23.67 -7.55 7.58
C ASN A 87 22.30 -7.15 8.08
N TRP A 88 22.24 -6.11 8.90
CA TRP A 88 21.02 -5.36 9.12
C TRP A 88 20.94 -4.26 8.08
N VAL A 89 19.79 -4.12 7.43
CA VAL A 89 19.58 -3.19 6.33
C VAL A 89 18.48 -2.22 6.70
N ILE A 90 18.73 -0.95 6.53
CA ILE A 90 17.73 0.12 6.60
C ILE A 90 17.75 0.80 5.25
N ALA A 91 16.60 0.97 4.63
CA ALA A 91 16.49 1.63 3.34
C ALA A 91 15.33 2.62 3.31
N ALA A 92 15.49 3.70 2.56
CA ALA A 92 14.43 4.67 2.31
C ALA A 92 14.65 5.34 0.95
N GLY A 93 13.57 5.83 0.36
CA GLY A 93 13.62 6.56 -0.90
C GLY A 93 12.24 6.86 -1.47
N PRO A 94 12.19 7.60 -2.56
CA PRO A 94 10.94 7.86 -3.28
C PRO A 94 10.44 6.59 -3.99
N TYR A 95 9.14 6.54 -4.22
CA TYR A 95 8.55 5.58 -5.12
C TYR A 95 7.49 6.25 -6.00
N VAL A 96 7.21 5.64 -7.13
CA VAL A 96 6.13 6.01 -8.04
C VAL A 96 5.26 4.80 -8.28
N ASP A 97 3.95 5.00 -8.22
CA ASP A 97 2.94 4.01 -8.56
C ASP A 97 2.27 4.39 -9.88
N CYS A 98 2.08 3.40 -10.74
CA CYS A 98 1.23 3.49 -11.93
C CYS A 98 0.04 2.55 -11.75
N GLY A 99 -1.18 3.09 -11.67
CA GLY A 99 -2.41 2.29 -11.55
C GLY A 99 -2.65 1.42 -12.78
N ILE A 100 -2.74 0.11 -12.57
CA ILE A 100 -3.04 -0.87 -13.61
C ILE A 100 -4.54 -1.16 -13.66
N ASN A 101 -5.10 -1.50 -12.51
CA ASN A 101 -6.51 -1.82 -12.33
C ASN A 101 -7.00 -1.37 -10.96
N GLY A 102 -8.23 -0.88 -10.88
CA GLY A 102 -8.80 -0.48 -9.61
C GLY A 102 -10.29 -0.27 -9.67
N ASP A 103 -10.96 -0.81 -8.66
CA ASP A 103 -12.40 -0.71 -8.47
C ASP A 103 -12.69 0.09 -7.20
N ILE A 104 -13.65 1.00 -7.31
CA ILE A 104 -14.24 1.70 -6.17
C ILE A 104 -15.64 1.14 -6.01
N ARG A 105 -15.95 0.68 -4.81
CA ARG A 105 -17.28 0.24 -4.44
C ARG A 105 -17.81 1.12 -3.33
N ASP A 106 -18.78 1.96 -3.69
CA ASP A 106 -19.53 2.79 -2.77
C ASP A 106 -20.77 2.02 -2.28
N VAL A 107 -20.88 1.80 -0.97
CA VAL A 107 -22.05 1.18 -0.34
C VAL A 107 -22.80 2.27 0.41
N ARG A 108 -23.98 2.62 -0.08
CA ARG A 108 -24.87 3.62 0.53
C ARG A 108 -26.04 2.94 1.23
N GLN A 109 -26.23 3.22 2.51
CA GLN A 109 -27.41 2.79 3.24
C GLN A 109 -28.51 3.84 3.07
N LEU A 110 -29.56 3.47 2.35
CA LEU A 110 -30.77 4.29 2.21
C LEU A 110 -31.77 3.91 3.29
N GLN A 111 -32.22 4.91 4.04
CA GLN A 111 -33.31 4.76 5.01
C GLN A 111 -34.62 5.19 4.34
N SER A 112 -35.53 4.25 4.17
CA SER A 112 -36.87 4.52 3.63
C SER A 112 -37.93 4.31 4.72
N PRO A 113 -38.98 5.15 4.83
CA PRO A 113 -40.08 4.89 5.72
C PRO A 113 -40.75 3.57 5.39
N ASN A 114 -41.11 2.78 6.40
CA ASN A 114 -41.83 1.53 6.17
C ASN A 114 -43.24 1.83 5.62
N PRO A 115 -43.73 1.11 4.61
CA PRO A 115 -45.07 1.32 4.07
C PRO A 115 -46.20 1.24 5.10
N ASP A 116 -45.99 0.54 6.21
CA ASP A 116 -46.94 0.38 7.31
C ASP A 116 -46.93 1.52 8.32
N GLY A 117 -46.09 2.57 8.10
CA GLY A 117 -46.00 3.78 8.93
C GLY A 117 -45.26 3.59 10.26
N TYR A 118 -44.73 2.42 10.57
CA TYR A 118 -43.97 2.11 11.75
C TYR A 118 -42.55 1.62 11.40
N GLY A 119 -41.52 2.40 11.80
CA GLY A 119 -40.12 2.06 11.62
C GLY A 119 -39.55 2.46 10.26
N SER A 120 -38.29 2.15 10.02
CA SER A 120 -37.55 2.45 8.79
C SER A 120 -37.02 1.17 8.20
N GLN A 121 -37.15 1.04 6.88
CA GLN A 121 -36.56 -0.02 6.11
C GLN A 121 -35.19 0.47 5.57
N TYR A 122 -34.16 -0.35 5.70
CA TYR A 122 -32.83 -0.05 5.18
C TYR A 122 -32.60 -0.81 3.87
N THR A 123 -32.25 -0.07 2.82
CA THR A 123 -31.87 -0.63 1.54
C THR A 123 -30.40 -0.25 1.28
N TYR A 124 -29.63 -1.19 0.76
CA TYR A 124 -28.24 -0.94 0.40
C TYR A 124 -28.15 -0.82 -1.12
N GLU A 125 -27.65 0.33 -1.58
CA GLU A 125 -27.26 0.52 -2.97
C GLU A 125 -25.76 0.42 -3.08
N THR A 126 -25.30 -0.30 -4.10
CA THR A 126 -23.87 -0.47 -4.38
C THR A 126 -23.60 0.08 -5.77
N GLU A 127 -22.77 1.11 -5.86
CA GLU A 127 -22.25 1.62 -7.12
C GLU A 127 -20.80 1.19 -7.29
N GLU A 128 -20.47 0.65 -8.46
CA GLU A 128 -19.09 0.31 -8.84
C GLU A 128 -18.61 1.31 -9.89
N SER A 129 -17.44 1.88 -9.69
CA SER A 129 -16.81 2.81 -10.64
C SER A 129 -15.31 2.54 -10.77
N GLU A 130 -14.75 2.91 -11.92
CA GLU A 130 -13.29 2.84 -12.11
C GLU A 130 -12.56 3.82 -11.19
N ALA A 131 -11.53 3.32 -10.52
CA ALA A 131 -10.80 4.07 -9.50
C ALA A 131 -9.86 5.15 -10.04
N PHE A 132 -9.45 5.08 -11.32
CA PHE A 132 -8.33 5.88 -11.79
C PHE A 132 -8.71 7.12 -12.62
N GLY A 133 -9.01 8.24 -11.95
CA GLY A 133 -8.98 9.55 -12.58
C GLY A 133 -7.55 10.04 -12.91
N LYS A 134 -6.57 9.69 -12.07
CA LYS A 134 -5.12 9.88 -12.30
C LYS A 134 -4.42 8.57 -11.98
N ARG A 135 -3.67 8.04 -12.95
CA ARG A 135 -3.01 6.74 -12.81
C ARG A 135 -1.68 6.78 -12.08
N PHE A 136 -1.07 7.96 -11.94
CA PHE A 136 0.22 8.12 -11.29
C PHE A 136 0.07 8.70 -9.90
N THR A 137 0.67 8.02 -8.92
CA THR A 137 0.81 8.49 -7.55
C THR A 137 2.24 8.27 -7.09
N GLY A 138 2.61 8.76 -5.92
CA GLY A 138 3.96 8.57 -5.40
C GLY A 138 4.06 8.97 -3.95
N GLY A 139 5.21 8.70 -3.39
CA GLY A 139 5.48 8.98 -1.99
C GLY A 139 6.86 8.55 -1.56
N VAL A 140 6.97 8.20 -0.28
CA VAL A 140 8.20 7.70 0.34
C VAL A 140 7.99 6.25 0.77
N ALA A 141 8.91 5.40 0.38
CA ALA A 141 9.02 4.02 0.84
C ALA A 141 10.21 3.89 1.80
N TYR A 142 10.05 3.05 2.81
CA TYR A 142 11.09 2.76 3.79
C TYR A 142 11.03 1.29 4.17
N SER A 143 12.19 0.72 4.48
CA SER A 143 12.27 -0.68 4.92
C SER A 143 13.37 -0.88 5.95
N MET A 144 13.18 -1.89 6.79
CA MET A 144 14.20 -2.39 7.70
C MET A 144 14.15 -3.90 7.76
N GLY A 145 15.31 -4.55 7.85
CA GLY A 145 15.35 -6.00 7.89
C GLY A 145 16.74 -6.57 8.00
N VAL A 146 16.79 -7.88 7.91
CA VAL A 146 18.02 -8.67 7.95
C VAL A 146 18.25 -9.30 6.58
N GLU A 147 19.46 -9.11 6.07
CA GLU A 147 19.94 -9.69 4.83
C GLU A 147 20.98 -10.76 5.15
N GLY A 148 20.68 -12.00 4.81
CA GLY A 148 21.64 -13.10 4.81
C GLY A 148 22.34 -13.27 3.46
N ARG A 149 22.94 -14.43 3.23
CA ARG A 149 23.63 -14.71 1.96
C ARG A 149 22.67 -14.69 0.76
N HIS A 150 21.51 -15.34 0.90
CA HIS A 150 20.50 -15.47 -0.16
C HIS A 150 19.11 -14.97 0.25
N PHE A 151 18.82 -14.93 1.54
CA PHE A 151 17.49 -14.57 2.05
C PHE A 151 17.50 -13.22 2.72
N THR A 152 16.41 -12.48 2.53
CA THR A 152 16.11 -11.24 3.23
C THR A 152 14.77 -11.35 3.93
N PHE A 153 14.68 -10.81 5.15
CA PHE A 153 13.44 -10.74 5.93
C PHE A 153 13.35 -9.35 6.53
N GLY A 154 12.20 -8.73 6.45
CA GLY A 154 12.06 -7.39 6.98
C GLY A 154 10.63 -6.88 7.01
N LEU A 155 10.53 -5.62 7.37
CA LEU A 155 9.33 -4.80 7.30
C LEU A 155 9.55 -3.72 6.26
N THR A 156 8.56 -3.49 5.44
CA THR A 156 8.55 -2.39 4.48
C THR A 156 7.28 -1.58 4.68
N GLY A 157 7.43 -0.27 4.61
CA GLY A 157 6.31 0.66 4.71
C GLY A 157 6.35 1.68 3.60
N ARG A 158 5.20 2.20 3.23
CA ARG A 158 5.03 3.25 2.24
C ARG A 158 4.04 4.27 2.73
N THR A 159 4.35 5.52 2.49
CA THR A 159 3.45 6.64 2.74
C THR A 159 3.38 7.47 1.50
N GLY A 160 2.19 7.63 0.95
CA GLY A 160 1.98 8.31 -0.31
C GLY A 160 0.81 9.28 -0.27
N TRP A 161 0.72 10.10 -1.31
CA TRP A 161 -0.39 11.01 -1.52
C TRP A 161 -1.22 10.51 -2.69
N THR A 162 -2.50 10.28 -2.44
CA THR A 162 -3.46 10.00 -3.51
C THR A 162 -4.13 11.32 -3.91
N SER A 163 -4.15 11.62 -5.19
CA SER A 163 -4.82 12.83 -5.70
C SER A 163 -6.18 12.53 -6.33
N TRP A 164 -6.86 11.46 -5.89
CA TRP A 164 -8.01 10.91 -6.62
C TRP A 164 -9.31 11.66 -6.40
N ARG A 165 -9.60 12.11 -5.17
CA ARG A 165 -10.78 12.93 -4.87
C ARG A 165 -10.53 14.05 -3.86
N ARG A 166 -9.60 13.89 -2.93
CA ARG A 166 -9.06 14.90 -2.00
C ARG A 166 -7.66 14.41 -1.65
N SER A 167 -6.75 15.32 -1.33
CA SER A 167 -5.35 15.04 -0.94
C SER A 167 -5.26 14.17 0.33
N GLU A 168 -5.83 12.99 0.30
CA GLU A 168 -5.75 12.02 1.39
C GLU A 168 -4.52 11.18 1.20
N GLY A 169 -3.68 11.14 2.23
CA GLY A 169 -2.53 10.27 2.28
C GLY A 169 -2.97 8.84 2.56
N PHE A 170 -2.13 7.89 2.19
CA PHE A 170 -2.26 6.52 2.65
C PHE A 170 -0.93 6.03 3.25
N THR A 171 -1.01 5.02 4.08
CA THR A 171 0.16 4.31 4.58
C THR A 171 -0.09 2.82 4.56
N ASN A 172 0.97 2.04 4.32
CA ASN A 172 0.93 0.60 4.50
C ASN A 172 2.15 0.14 5.30
N LEU A 173 2.03 -1.02 5.90
CA LEU A 173 3.11 -1.73 6.56
C LEU A 173 2.99 -3.21 6.22
N GLU A 174 4.07 -3.78 5.68
CA GLU A 174 4.11 -5.16 5.18
C GLU A 174 5.33 -5.89 5.70
N PHE A 175 5.15 -7.17 6.05
CA PHE A 175 6.25 -8.10 6.24
C PHE A 175 6.74 -8.56 4.87
N GLU A 176 8.05 -8.53 4.66
CA GLU A 176 8.70 -8.82 3.39
C GLU A 176 9.69 -9.97 3.52
N ILE A 177 9.62 -10.90 2.57
CA ILE A 177 10.62 -11.93 2.38
C ILE A 177 11.21 -11.81 0.97
N GLY A 178 12.51 -12.04 0.84
CA GLY A 178 13.18 -11.97 -0.46
C GLY A 178 14.29 -12.99 -0.62
N TYR A 179 14.66 -13.20 -1.89
CA TYR A 179 15.78 -14.02 -2.31
C TYR A 179 16.75 -13.21 -3.17
N LYS A 180 18.03 -13.33 -2.89
CA LYS A 180 19.14 -12.71 -3.64
C LYS A 180 19.91 -13.79 -4.42
N PHE A 181 20.11 -13.52 -5.68
CA PHE A 181 20.89 -14.36 -6.58
C PHE A 181 22.39 -14.07 -6.47
#